data_665e252f533c718a4c3923b4701f0023
#
_entry.id   665e252f533c718a4c3923b4701f0023
#
_cell.length_a   1.000
_cell.length_b   1.000
_cell.length_c   1.000
_cell.angle_alpha   90.00
_cell.angle_beta   90.00
_cell.angle_gamma   90.00
#
_symmetry.space_group_name_H-M   'P 1'
#
loop_
_entity.id
_entity.type
_entity.pdbx_description
1 polymer ?
#
loop_
_entity_poly.entity_id
_entity_poly.type
_entity_poly.pdbx_seq_one_letter_code
_entity_poly.pdbx_strand_id
1 'polypeptide(L)'
;NFLECLTSIHLQSIFKFLISEKLFIHYSSLNFLYFSTVDIIDSLIEATGIQYDPFYNRALKNDLYICVKKNIEEFIGLFYEYEYPNIKEDKVLNFIEKLIEIFSKEPKNNGNNTILMLLKESKKTKNLFFIMDEKNHELIGDFTQFYSRTIYLFLNSEHIFDKEDSIEPL
;
A
#
# COMPACT_ATOMS: atom_id res chain seq x y z
N ASN A 1 0.46 -24.32 -11.48
CA ASN A 1 -0.06 -24.64 -10.14
C ASN A 1 1.13 -24.80 -9.20
N PHE A 2 1.02 -24.30 -7.94
CA PHE A 2 2.12 -24.33 -6.96
C PHE A 2 2.61 -25.76 -6.65
N LEU A 3 1.69 -26.71 -6.54
CA LEU A 3 2.03 -28.13 -6.31
C LEU A 3 2.81 -28.74 -7.48
N GLU A 4 2.51 -28.37 -8.70
CA GLU A 4 3.27 -28.80 -9.90
C GLU A 4 4.71 -28.24 -9.88
N CYS A 5 4.87 -26.99 -9.45
CA CYS A 5 6.20 -26.41 -9.27
C CYS A 5 7.03 -27.21 -8.25
N LEU A 6 6.44 -27.64 -7.12
CA LEU A 6 7.14 -28.44 -6.11
C LEU A 6 7.58 -29.81 -6.60
N THR A 7 6.92 -30.38 -7.60
CA THR A 7 7.28 -31.66 -8.21
C THR A 7 8.29 -31.54 -9.36
N SER A 8 8.63 -30.31 -9.76
CA SER A 8 9.59 -30.05 -10.84
C SER A 8 11.00 -30.51 -10.47
N ILE A 9 11.55 -31.42 -11.25
CA ILE A 9 12.91 -31.92 -11.07
C ILE A 9 13.95 -30.78 -11.18
N HIS A 10 13.71 -29.83 -12.06
CA HIS A 10 14.59 -28.67 -12.21
C HIS A 10 14.59 -27.79 -10.97
N LEU A 11 13.41 -27.48 -10.40
CA LEU A 11 13.30 -26.69 -9.19
C LEU A 11 13.96 -27.40 -7.99
N GLN A 12 13.73 -28.70 -7.85
CA GLN A 12 14.38 -29.50 -6.82
C GLN A 12 15.92 -29.53 -6.97
N SER A 13 16.42 -29.55 -8.20
CA SER A 13 17.86 -29.50 -8.47
C SER A 13 18.46 -28.13 -8.09
N ILE A 14 17.75 -27.04 -8.37
CA ILE A 14 18.13 -25.70 -7.95
C ILE A 14 18.20 -25.62 -6.42
N PHE A 15 17.18 -26.08 -5.71
CA PHE A 15 17.19 -26.04 -4.24
C PHE A 15 18.30 -26.91 -3.64
N LYS A 16 18.56 -28.08 -4.22
CA LYS A 16 19.70 -28.93 -3.80
C LYS A 16 21.03 -28.20 -3.98
N PHE A 17 21.22 -27.52 -5.12
CA PHE A 17 22.41 -26.70 -5.38
C PHE A 17 22.54 -25.59 -4.34
N LEU A 18 21.50 -24.79 -4.09
CA LEU A 18 21.50 -23.72 -3.12
C LEU A 18 21.88 -24.22 -1.71
N ILE A 19 21.35 -25.37 -1.31
CA ILE A 19 21.66 -25.99 -0.02
C ILE A 19 23.12 -26.47 0.03
N SER A 20 23.60 -27.13 -1.03
CA SER A 20 25.00 -27.63 -1.09
C SER A 20 26.02 -26.50 -1.03
N GLU A 21 25.77 -25.42 -1.72
CA GLU A 21 26.61 -24.21 -1.72
C GLU A 21 26.39 -23.27 -0.53
N LYS A 22 25.53 -23.67 0.41
CA LYS A 22 25.16 -22.85 1.58
C LYS A 22 24.64 -21.44 1.23
N LEU A 23 23.99 -21.33 0.09
CA LEU A 23 23.34 -20.10 -0.33
C LEU A 23 21.98 -19.97 0.35
N PHE A 24 21.61 -18.75 0.72
CA PHE A 24 20.27 -18.48 1.21
C PHE A 24 19.50 -17.60 0.22
N ILE A 25 18.18 -17.70 0.26
CA ILE A 25 17.30 -16.87 -0.54
C ILE A 25 16.61 -15.89 0.38
N HIS A 26 16.73 -14.61 0.07
CA HIS A 26 15.88 -13.56 0.63
C HIS A 26 14.90 -13.11 -0.46
N TYR A 27 13.65 -12.90 -0.09
CA TYR A 27 12.65 -12.35 -1.00
C TYR A 27 11.82 -11.30 -0.30
N SER A 28 11.37 -10.33 -1.07
CA SER A 28 10.38 -9.34 -0.66
C SER A 28 9.12 -9.51 -1.48
N SER A 29 7.98 -9.29 -0.85
CA SER A 29 6.70 -9.29 -1.53
C SER A 29 5.95 -8.01 -1.23
N LEU A 30 5.31 -7.43 -2.25
CA LEU A 30 4.44 -6.28 -2.12
C LEU A 30 3.00 -6.70 -2.36
N ASN A 31 2.12 -6.32 -1.44
CA ASN A 31 0.69 -6.39 -1.69
C ASN A 31 0.25 -5.08 -2.36
N PHE A 32 0.04 -5.13 -3.68
CA PHE A 32 -0.32 -3.94 -4.46
C PHE A 32 -1.57 -3.24 -3.93
N LEU A 33 -2.61 -3.98 -3.60
CA LEU A 33 -3.84 -3.39 -3.08
C LEU A 33 -3.61 -2.68 -1.75
N TYR A 34 -2.83 -3.29 -0.85
CA TYR A 34 -2.47 -2.64 0.42
C TYR A 34 -1.69 -1.35 0.15
N PHE A 35 -0.63 -1.42 -0.64
CA PHE A 35 0.24 -0.28 -0.93
C PHE A 35 -0.53 0.87 -1.58
N SER A 36 -1.40 0.56 -2.54
CA SER A 36 -2.20 1.56 -3.25
C SER A 36 -3.26 2.29 -2.40
N THR A 37 -3.60 1.75 -1.24
CA THR A 37 -4.71 2.30 -0.44
C THR A 37 -4.28 2.93 0.88
N VAL A 38 -3.08 2.61 1.38
CA VAL A 38 -2.64 3.08 2.71
C VAL A 38 -2.42 4.58 2.79
N ASP A 39 -2.14 5.24 1.67
CA ASP A 39 -2.00 6.70 1.60
C ASP A 39 -3.26 7.45 2.02
N ILE A 40 -4.43 6.83 1.88
CA ILE A 40 -5.67 7.41 2.41
C ILE A 40 -5.53 7.67 3.93
N ILE A 41 -4.97 6.73 4.68
CA ILE A 41 -4.78 6.91 6.14
C ILE A 41 -3.76 7.99 6.43
N ASP A 42 -2.63 8.00 5.71
CA ASP A 42 -1.58 9.01 5.91
C ASP A 42 -2.12 10.40 5.60
N SER A 43 -2.84 10.57 4.51
CA SER A 43 -3.48 11.83 4.11
C SER A 43 -4.52 12.31 5.14
N LEU A 44 -5.32 11.40 5.69
CA LEU A 44 -6.30 11.74 6.71
C LEU A 44 -5.64 12.16 8.03
N ILE A 45 -4.55 11.49 8.43
CA ILE A 45 -3.76 11.83 9.61
C ILE A 45 -3.13 13.21 9.44
N GLU A 46 -2.52 13.46 8.29
CA GLU A 46 -1.89 14.74 7.97
C GLU A 46 -2.93 15.87 7.94
N ALA A 47 -4.04 15.68 7.25
CA ALA A 47 -5.11 16.67 7.16
C ALA A 47 -5.73 17.03 8.51
N THR A 48 -5.86 16.07 9.42
CA THR A 48 -6.45 16.30 10.76
C THR A 48 -5.43 16.78 11.78
N GLY A 49 -4.14 16.58 11.54
CA GLY A 49 -3.06 16.85 12.49
C GLY A 49 -3.05 15.92 13.71
N ILE A 50 -3.88 14.87 13.70
CA ILE A 50 -3.96 13.90 14.79
C ILE A 50 -2.81 12.91 14.62
N GLN A 51 -1.92 12.86 15.61
CA GLN A 51 -0.81 11.92 15.58
C GLN A 51 -1.15 10.64 16.33
N TYR A 52 -0.78 9.52 15.73
CA TYR A 52 -0.86 8.19 16.34
C TYR A 52 0.54 7.59 16.44
N ASP A 53 0.71 6.67 17.38
CA ASP A 53 1.93 5.87 17.41
C ASP A 53 2.04 5.00 16.15
N PRO A 54 3.28 4.62 15.72
CA PRO A 54 3.49 3.89 14.47
C PRO A 54 2.77 2.53 14.41
N PHE A 55 2.57 1.86 15.55
CA PHE A 55 1.86 0.57 15.58
C PHE A 55 0.37 0.76 15.34
N TYR A 56 -0.21 1.78 15.96
CA TYR A 56 -1.63 2.09 15.77
C TYR A 56 -1.90 2.59 14.34
N ASN A 57 -1.03 3.44 13.78
CA ASN A 57 -1.12 3.85 12.38
C ASN A 57 -1.12 2.63 11.44
N ARG A 58 -0.20 1.68 11.66
CA ARG A 58 -0.18 0.43 10.88
C ARG A 58 -1.46 -0.40 11.05
N ALA A 59 -2.03 -0.43 12.25
CA ALA A 59 -3.30 -1.11 12.49
C ALA A 59 -4.44 -0.46 11.71
N LEU A 60 -4.54 0.88 11.68
CA LEU A 60 -5.54 1.60 10.88
C LEU A 60 -5.39 1.33 9.39
N LYS A 61 -4.17 1.30 8.87
CA LYS A 61 -3.88 0.93 7.48
C LYS A 61 -4.35 -0.49 7.16
N ASN A 62 -4.15 -1.42 8.09
CA ASN A 62 -4.62 -2.79 7.93
C ASN A 62 -6.15 -2.88 7.97
N ASP A 63 -6.81 -2.14 8.85
CA ASP A 63 -8.28 -2.11 8.92
C ASP A 63 -8.89 -1.51 7.65
N LEU A 64 -8.30 -0.43 7.10
CA LEU A 64 -8.66 0.09 5.78
C LEU A 64 -8.52 -0.99 4.70
N TYR A 65 -7.36 -1.67 4.64
CA TYR A 65 -7.12 -2.73 3.66
C TYR A 65 -8.15 -3.86 3.74
N ILE A 66 -8.53 -4.28 4.95
CA ILE A 66 -9.55 -5.30 5.15
C ILE A 66 -10.91 -4.82 4.61
N CYS A 67 -11.27 -3.57 4.89
CA CYS A 67 -12.49 -2.95 4.36
C CYS A 67 -12.48 -2.89 2.83
N VAL A 68 -11.38 -2.43 2.23
CA VAL A 68 -11.20 -2.37 0.77
C VAL A 68 -11.32 -3.75 0.14
N LYS A 69 -10.63 -4.76 0.70
CA LYS A 69 -10.66 -6.13 0.19
C LYS A 69 -12.06 -6.75 0.24
N LYS A 70 -12.83 -6.41 1.26
CA LYS A 70 -14.21 -6.90 1.42
C LYS A 70 -15.17 -6.24 0.43
N ASN A 71 -14.94 -4.96 0.13
CA ASN A 71 -15.80 -4.14 -0.72
C ASN A 71 -15.08 -3.75 -2.02
N ILE A 72 -14.30 -4.66 -2.60
CA ILE A 72 -13.33 -4.36 -3.67
C ILE A 72 -13.97 -3.69 -4.89
N GLU A 73 -15.11 -4.16 -5.34
CA GLU A 73 -15.81 -3.62 -6.50
C GLU A 73 -16.28 -2.16 -6.26
N GLU A 74 -16.76 -1.87 -5.05
CA GLU A 74 -17.20 -0.52 -4.66
C GLU A 74 -15.99 0.43 -4.62
N PHE A 75 -14.84 -0.02 -4.10
CA PHE A 75 -13.61 0.78 -4.07
C PHE A 75 -13.00 0.99 -5.44
N ILE A 76 -12.97 -0.01 -6.31
CA ILE A 76 -12.51 0.14 -7.69
C ILE A 76 -13.38 1.18 -8.42
N GLY A 77 -14.70 1.08 -8.30
CA GLY A 77 -15.63 2.06 -8.88
C GLY A 77 -15.36 3.48 -8.37
N LEU A 78 -15.17 3.62 -7.05
CA LEU A 78 -14.87 4.89 -6.41
C LEU A 78 -13.54 5.49 -6.91
N PHE A 79 -12.49 4.69 -7.02
CA PHE A 79 -11.18 5.14 -7.49
C PHE A 79 -11.23 5.63 -8.95
N TYR A 80 -11.95 4.94 -9.81
CA TYR A 80 -12.16 5.39 -11.18
C TYR A 80 -13.00 6.66 -11.26
N GLU A 81 -14.10 6.75 -10.52
CA GLU A 81 -15.00 7.92 -10.53
C GLU A 81 -14.30 9.19 -10.07
N TYR A 82 -13.44 9.08 -9.05
CA TYR A 82 -12.76 10.22 -8.45
C TYR A 82 -11.32 10.43 -8.93
N GLU A 83 -10.86 9.61 -9.87
CA GLU A 83 -9.50 9.71 -10.43
C GLU A 83 -8.41 9.58 -9.33
N TYR A 84 -8.64 8.68 -8.33
CA TYR A 84 -7.67 8.41 -7.27
C TYR A 84 -6.34 7.87 -7.85
N PRO A 85 -5.15 8.31 -7.39
CA PRO A 85 -4.89 9.16 -6.23
C PRO A 85 -4.99 10.68 -6.51
N ASN A 86 -5.13 11.12 -7.74
CA ASN A 86 -5.18 12.52 -8.13
C ASN A 86 -6.61 13.08 -8.14
N ILE A 87 -7.21 13.09 -6.98
CA ILE A 87 -8.59 13.57 -6.86
C ILE A 87 -8.63 15.09 -7.03
N LYS A 88 -9.47 15.58 -7.96
CA LYS A 88 -9.65 17.03 -8.16
C LYS A 88 -10.21 17.69 -6.90
N GLU A 89 -9.75 18.89 -6.59
CA GLU A 89 -10.08 19.61 -5.37
C GLU A 89 -11.59 19.72 -5.14
N ASP A 90 -12.37 20.00 -6.18
CA ASP A 90 -13.83 20.09 -6.13
C ASP A 90 -14.55 18.76 -5.86
N LYS A 91 -13.87 17.63 -6.08
CA LYS A 91 -14.39 16.26 -5.87
C LYS A 91 -14.02 15.65 -4.51
N VAL A 92 -13.04 16.21 -3.80
CA VAL A 92 -12.48 15.60 -2.58
C VAL A 92 -13.54 15.39 -1.49
N LEU A 93 -14.37 16.39 -1.24
CA LEU A 93 -15.41 16.26 -0.22
C LEU A 93 -16.39 15.13 -0.55
N ASN A 94 -16.77 15.00 -1.81
CA ASN A 94 -17.66 13.93 -2.25
C ASN A 94 -16.99 12.55 -2.11
N PHE A 95 -15.70 12.45 -2.45
CA PHE A 95 -14.93 11.22 -2.24
C PHE A 95 -14.91 10.80 -0.77
N ILE A 96 -14.64 11.75 0.14
CA ILE A 96 -14.67 11.49 1.59
C ILE A 96 -16.07 11.09 2.05
N GLU A 97 -17.13 11.69 1.52
CA GLU A 97 -18.50 11.32 1.85
C GLU A 97 -18.81 9.88 1.44
N LYS A 98 -18.32 9.45 0.28
CA LYS A 98 -18.45 8.05 -0.15
C LYS A 98 -17.71 7.09 0.77
N LEU A 99 -16.48 7.44 1.18
CA LEU A 99 -15.75 6.64 2.17
C LEU A 99 -16.51 6.59 3.52
N ILE A 100 -17.09 7.68 3.98
CA ILE A 100 -17.94 7.69 5.18
C ILE A 100 -19.14 6.77 5.02
N GLU A 101 -19.82 6.76 3.87
CA GLU A 101 -20.93 5.85 3.58
C GLU A 101 -20.50 4.39 3.69
N ILE A 102 -19.35 4.01 3.10
CA ILE A 102 -18.80 2.66 3.16
C ILE A 102 -18.48 2.27 4.61
N PHE A 103 -17.67 3.07 5.30
CA PHE A 103 -17.25 2.77 6.68
C PHE A 103 -18.40 2.80 7.69
N SER A 104 -19.48 3.52 7.41
CA SER A 104 -20.68 3.53 8.27
C SER A 104 -21.43 2.20 8.25
N LYS A 105 -21.24 1.38 7.20
CA LYS A 105 -21.83 0.04 7.07
C LYS A 105 -20.94 -1.04 7.68
N GLU A 106 -19.67 -0.73 7.94
CA GLU A 106 -18.72 -1.70 8.48
C GLU A 106 -18.94 -1.98 9.98
N PRO A 107 -18.51 -3.15 10.48
CA PRO A 107 -18.63 -3.49 11.89
C PRO A 107 -17.98 -2.44 12.78
N LYS A 108 -18.63 -2.11 13.88
CA LYS A 108 -18.10 -1.16 14.86
C LYS A 108 -16.98 -1.79 15.68
N ASN A 109 -15.76 -1.50 15.32
CA ASN A 109 -14.56 -1.79 16.08
C ASN A 109 -13.73 -0.51 16.24
N ASN A 110 -12.67 -0.56 17.04
CA ASN A 110 -11.85 0.63 17.32
C ASN A 110 -11.24 1.23 16.04
N GLY A 111 -10.72 0.40 15.13
CA GLY A 111 -10.10 0.88 13.89
C GLY A 111 -11.11 1.54 12.95
N ASN A 112 -12.21 0.87 12.64
CA ASN A 112 -13.25 1.43 11.76
C ASN A 112 -13.87 2.71 12.35
N ASN A 113 -14.07 2.77 13.67
CA ASN A 113 -14.55 3.97 14.32
C ASN A 113 -13.54 5.12 14.23
N THR A 114 -12.24 4.83 14.39
CA THR A 114 -11.18 5.83 14.24
C THR A 114 -11.08 6.33 12.80
N ILE A 115 -11.11 5.44 11.82
CA ILE A 115 -11.10 5.83 10.40
C ILE A 115 -12.33 6.71 10.08
N LEU A 116 -13.50 6.32 10.56
CA LEU A 116 -14.72 7.10 10.39
C LEU A 116 -14.64 8.48 11.07
N MET A 117 -13.99 8.56 12.24
CA MET A 117 -13.72 9.83 12.91
C MET A 117 -12.78 10.71 12.08
N LEU A 118 -11.64 10.14 11.61
CA LEU A 118 -10.69 10.86 10.77
C LEU A 118 -11.35 11.41 9.49
N LEU A 119 -12.15 10.61 8.80
CA LEU A 119 -12.91 11.03 7.62
C LEU A 119 -13.85 12.20 7.93
N LYS A 120 -14.53 12.18 9.06
CA LYS A 120 -15.42 13.27 9.48
C LYS A 120 -14.67 14.55 9.87
N GLU A 121 -13.53 14.41 10.54
CA GLU A 121 -12.71 15.57 10.91
C GLU A 121 -12.00 16.16 9.69
N SER A 122 -11.51 15.36 8.75
CA SER A 122 -10.86 15.83 7.53
C SER A 122 -11.78 16.71 6.66
N LYS A 123 -13.10 16.48 6.69
CA LYS A 123 -14.07 17.37 6.02
C LYS A 123 -14.05 18.82 6.51
N LYS A 124 -13.54 19.07 7.71
CA LYS A 124 -13.44 20.41 8.32
C LYS A 124 -12.18 21.15 7.89
N THR A 125 -11.22 20.43 7.33
CA THR A 125 -9.94 20.98 6.91
C THR A 125 -9.98 21.35 5.42
N LYS A 126 -9.21 22.36 5.03
CA LYS A 126 -9.10 22.77 3.63
C LYS A 126 -7.92 22.07 2.90
N ASN A 127 -7.07 21.37 3.64
CA ASN A 127 -5.84 20.77 3.12
C ASN A 127 -5.96 19.24 3.14
N LEU A 128 -6.39 18.67 2.04
CA LEU A 128 -6.45 17.22 1.85
C LEU A 128 -5.42 16.84 0.79
N PHE A 129 -4.32 16.22 1.22
CA PHE A 129 -3.09 16.07 0.43
C PHE A 129 -3.10 14.91 -0.57
N PHE A 130 -3.93 13.89 -0.43
CA PHE A 130 -4.04 12.80 -1.42
C PHE A 130 -4.65 13.24 -2.76
N ILE A 131 -4.78 14.53 -2.95
CA ILE A 131 -5.31 15.17 -4.15
C ILE A 131 -4.23 15.39 -5.20
N MET A 132 -2.93 15.40 -4.83
CA MET A 132 -1.91 16.01 -5.65
C MET A 132 -0.69 15.15 -5.97
N ASP A 133 -0.62 13.93 -5.50
CA ASP A 133 0.67 13.25 -5.41
C ASP A 133 1.20 12.71 -6.72
N GLU A 134 0.37 12.37 -7.71
CA GLU A 134 0.89 11.74 -8.93
C GLU A 134 0.33 12.35 -10.20
N LYS A 135 1.20 12.94 -11.00
CA LYS A 135 0.82 13.58 -12.28
C LYS A 135 0.23 12.62 -13.31
N ASN A 136 0.44 11.31 -13.14
CA ASN A 136 0.10 10.28 -14.11
C ASN A 136 -0.97 9.29 -13.63
N HIS A 137 -1.62 9.52 -12.49
CA HIS A 137 -2.56 8.57 -11.85
C HIS A 137 -1.92 7.21 -11.51
N GLU A 138 -0.62 7.21 -11.25
CA GLU A 138 0.12 6.03 -10.85
C GLU A 138 -0.04 5.81 -9.36
N LEU A 139 -0.57 4.65 -8.97
CA LEU A 139 -0.70 4.26 -7.56
C LEU A 139 0.61 3.75 -6.95
N ILE A 140 1.55 3.36 -7.80
CA ILE A 140 2.87 2.89 -7.41
C ILE A 140 3.86 3.43 -8.44
N GLY A 141 4.53 4.53 -8.10
CA GLY A 141 5.43 5.23 -9.02
C GLY A 141 6.75 4.50 -9.28
N ASP A 142 7.25 3.76 -8.28
CA ASP A 142 8.50 3.01 -8.41
C ASP A 142 8.61 1.80 -7.47
N PHE A 143 9.65 1.01 -7.64
CA PHE A 143 9.98 -0.15 -6.82
C PHE A 143 11.25 0.05 -5.97
N THR A 144 11.73 1.29 -5.84
CA THR A 144 12.95 1.64 -5.09
C THR A 144 12.97 1.06 -3.68
N GLN A 145 11.82 0.97 -3.02
CA GLN A 145 11.70 0.41 -1.68
C GLN A 145 12.13 -1.06 -1.57
N PHE A 146 12.00 -1.87 -2.63
CA PHE A 146 12.48 -3.25 -2.64
C PHE A 146 14.01 -3.30 -2.56
N TYR A 147 14.67 -2.45 -3.31
CA TYR A 147 16.13 -2.37 -3.39
C TYR A 147 16.72 -1.74 -2.13
N SER A 148 16.21 -0.59 -1.72
CA SER A 148 16.69 0.12 -0.53
C SER A 148 16.57 -0.73 0.74
N ARG A 149 15.47 -1.46 0.91
CA ARG A 149 15.29 -2.36 2.04
C ARG A 149 16.30 -3.50 2.05
N THR A 150 16.58 -4.11 0.90
CA THR A 150 17.55 -5.20 0.78
C THR A 150 18.95 -4.69 1.09
N ILE A 151 19.35 -3.53 0.56
CA ILE A 151 20.63 -2.88 0.86
C ILE A 151 20.75 -2.62 2.35
N TYR A 152 19.71 -2.05 2.99
CA TYR A 152 19.71 -1.76 4.41
C TYR A 152 19.82 -3.02 5.29
N LEU A 153 19.20 -4.12 4.91
CA LEU A 153 19.28 -5.38 5.65
C LEU A 153 20.65 -6.07 5.53
N PHE A 154 21.35 -5.84 4.43
CA PHE A 154 22.62 -6.51 4.10
C PHE A 154 23.73 -5.51 3.81
N LEU A 155 23.94 -4.53 4.70
CA LEU A 155 24.90 -3.42 4.55
C LEU A 155 26.35 -3.84 4.29
N ASN A 156 26.75 -5.04 4.76
CA ASN A 156 28.13 -5.55 4.63
C ASN A 156 28.27 -6.53 3.45
N SER A 157 27.30 -6.55 2.53
CA SER A 157 27.29 -7.42 1.37
C SER A 157 27.58 -6.63 0.11
N GLU A 158 28.17 -7.28 -0.89
CA GLU A 158 28.19 -6.76 -2.25
C GLU A 158 26.83 -6.98 -2.88
N HIS A 159 26.27 -5.91 -3.44
CA HIS A 159 24.95 -5.93 -4.09
C HIS A 159 25.12 -5.85 -5.60
N ILE A 160 24.62 -6.85 -6.31
CA ILE A 160 24.62 -6.89 -7.77
C ILE A 160 23.15 -6.87 -8.20
N PHE A 161 22.79 -5.85 -8.93
CA PHE A 161 21.42 -5.69 -9.47
C PHE A 161 21.45 -5.90 -10.98
N ASP A 162 20.39 -6.49 -11.51
CA ASP A 162 20.12 -6.43 -12.93
C ASP A 162 19.69 -5.00 -13.30
N LYS A 163 19.78 -4.68 -14.58
CA LYS A 163 19.39 -3.36 -15.07
C LYS A 163 17.88 -3.16 -14.90
N GLU A 164 17.52 -2.16 -14.11
CA GLU A 164 16.14 -1.72 -13.92
C GLU A 164 16.00 -0.29 -14.43
N ASP A 165 15.38 -0.12 -15.57
CA ASP A 165 15.22 1.19 -16.21
C ASP A 165 14.47 2.22 -15.34
N SER A 166 13.67 1.76 -14.37
CA SER A 166 12.96 2.61 -13.41
C SER A 166 13.85 3.19 -12.30
N ILE A 167 15.08 2.68 -12.12
CA ILE A 167 15.99 3.06 -11.02
C ILE A 167 17.27 3.70 -11.55
N GLU A 168 17.65 3.47 -12.80
CA GLU A 168 18.89 4.01 -13.40
C GLU A 168 19.02 5.54 -13.46
N PRO A 169 17.96 6.36 -13.43
CA PRO A 169 18.12 7.82 -13.42
C PRO A 169 18.45 8.42 -12.05
N LEU A 170 18.54 7.61 -10.99
CA LEU A 170 18.89 8.05 -9.63
C LEU A 170 20.37 7.86 -9.34
#